data_d02f92bc7f74c6affe781e9cb725a859
#
_entry.id   d02f92bc7f74c6affe781e9cb725a859
#
_cell.length_a   1.000
_cell.length_b   1.000
_cell.length_c   1.000
_cell.angle_alpha   90.00
_cell.angle_beta   90.00
_cell.angle_gamma   90.00
#
_symmetry.space_group_name_H-M   'P 1'
#
loop_
_entity.id
_entity.type
_entity.pdbx_description
1 polymer ?
#
loop_
_entity_poly.entity_id
_entity_poly.type
_entity_poly.pdbx_seq_one_letter_code
_entity_poly.pdbx_strand_id
1 'polypeptide(L)'
;MKAKLLTISLMVGLFMGCHDFLDVKPVGKLIPTEVEEFENILNNTYTVDWYYMDNNKGTLLASLGDNLQISENSANYNYTATHPNINRYAAYTFKLPYGNPEKPDYFWEWGTYRAVGLLNNVIDGVNDVKNEKTAKLAEELSAQARAARAWSYLTMAMIYGPVYDPAGANDTKTIPYRTAASPTEANPALSTTAEVFGLAKADIDFALKSVPDNVNHPARMNRCAVQTLMAYYYMFARDFGKMLEYADMAWTSALAQQGSVDNLIYNYNDFYYEPDPEASPSPGTDVEVSLDLKGQDDYLGQTYHREMLFYRVAPSGGMGSSGYPSVEFISLFDKNTDLRYRLFMLKDLGYATTVGDTKYDDGIVLQYYRDVKIKMTQGFSYPELLLMRAEAYARNSRKTEALSDLNTLRKYRYDNTQGSTDLPNGAALTEDQLLEEILKERRRELPIATFQRVLDLKRLALDNGKPWCKTTIEHKIGTQTYSASINSEYYVLPSPNNIIKYNPQWGLPLDTRPYNPK
;
A
#
# COMPACT_ATOMS: atom_id res chain seq x y z
N MET A 1 -18.26 34.36 -66.90
CA MET A 1 -17.40 33.15 -66.64
C MET A 1 -16.17 33.46 -65.80
N LYS A 2 -15.49 34.59 -65.93
CA LYS A 2 -14.26 34.91 -65.16
C LYS A 2 -14.46 35.08 -63.63
N ALA A 3 -15.62 35.58 -63.17
CA ALA A 3 -15.90 35.73 -61.72
C ALA A 3 -16.22 34.43 -61.02
N LYS A 4 -16.78 33.40 -61.63
CA LYS A 4 -17.04 32.07 -61.05
C LYS A 4 -15.78 31.22 -60.90
N LEU A 5 -14.78 31.44 -61.78
CA LEU A 5 -13.49 30.77 -61.65
C LEU A 5 -12.65 31.31 -60.45
N LEU A 6 -12.76 32.64 -60.19
CA LEU A 6 -12.06 33.30 -59.10
C LEU A 6 -12.60 32.84 -57.73
N THR A 7 -13.91 32.60 -57.62
CA THR A 7 -14.56 32.14 -56.38
C THR A 7 -14.23 30.68 -56.07
N ILE A 8 -14.12 29.84 -57.10
CA ILE A 8 -13.73 28.44 -56.94
C ILE A 8 -12.25 28.33 -56.56
N SER A 9 -11.35 29.15 -57.14
CA SER A 9 -9.93 29.18 -56.78
C SER A 9 -9.70 29.68 -55.34
N LEU A 10 -10.54 30.61 -54.85
CA LEU A 10 -10.45 31.09 -53.46
C LEU A 10 -10.98 30.06 -52.43
N MET A 11 -12.00 29.28 -52.82
CA MET A 11 -12.53 28.20 -51.97
C MET A 11 -11.59 26.98 -51.84
N VAL A 12 -10.84 26.66 -52.90
CA VAL A 12 -9.84 25.57 -52.86
C VAL A 12 -8.60 25.97 -52.06
N GLY A 13 -8.25 27.27 -52.01
CA GLY A 13 -7.14 27.78 -51.18
C GLY A 13 -7.41 27.77 -49.66
N LEU A 14 -8.69 27.69 -49.24
CA LEU A 14 -9.08 27.69 -47.84
C LEU A 14 -9.05 26.27 -47.19
N PHE A 15 -8.89 25.23 -48.01
CA PHE A 15 -8.76 23.84 -47.50
C PHE A 15 -7.31 23.32 -47.43
N MET A 16 -6.31 24.10 -47.81
CA MET A 16 -4.90 23.76 -47.71
C MET A 16 -4.19 24.37 -46.49
N GLY A 17 -4.92 24.89 -45.53
CA GLY A 17 -4.36 25.47 -44.33
C GLY A 17 -4.59 24.59 -43.10
N CYS A 18 -3.50 24.23 -42.45
CA CYS A 18 -3.40 23.74 -41.06
C CYS A 18 -3.55 22.24 -40.80
N HIS A 19 -2.77 21.40 -41.45
CA HIS A 19 -2.38 20.15 -40.84
C HIS A 19 -1.37 20.40 -39.71
N ASP A 20 -0.45 21.35 -39.88
CA ASP A 20 0.60 21.66 -38.88
C ASP A 20 0.10 22.44 -37.65
N PHE A 21 -1.09 23.05 -37.69
CA PHE A 21 -1.65 23.80 -36.55
C PHE A 21 -2.26 22.88 -35.48
N LEU A 22 -2.60 21.65 -35.83
CA LEU A 22 -3.11 20.65 -34.88
C LEU A 22 -1.99 19.81 -34.23
N ASP A 23 -0.76 19.93 -34.71
CA ASP A 23 0.42 19.25 -34.22
C ASP A 23 1.21 20.08 -33.17
N VAL A 24 0.60 21.08 -32.57
CA VAL A 24 1.21 21.84 -31.48
C VAL A 24 1.28 20.94 -30.27
N LYS A 25 2.45 20.30 -30.06
CA LYS A 25 2.76 19.62 -28.83
C LYS A 25 2.59 20.61 -27.68
N PRO A 26 1.83 20.27 -26.61
CA PRO A 26 1.64 21.17 -25.48
C PRO A 26 2.99 21.61 -24.91
N VAL A 27 3.28 22.89 -24.93
CA VAL A 27 4.51 23.45 -24.36
C VAL A 27 4.55 23.11 -22.87
N GLY A 28 5.58 22.37 -22.45
CA GLY A 28 5.77 21.98 -21.05
C GLY A 28 5.35 20.53 -20.69
N LYS A 29 4.89 19.71 -21.65
CA LYS A 29 4.76 18.26 -21.45
C LYS A 29 5.80 17.54 -22.31
N LEU A 30 6.67 16.81 -21.65
CA LEU A 30 7.57 15.86 -22.33
C LEU A 30 6.71 14.70 -22.84
N ILE A 31 6.51 14.62 -24.15
CA ILE A 31 5.90 13.45 -24.79
C ILE A 31 7.08 12.58 -25.20
N PRO A 32 7.22 11.37 -24.63
CA PRO A 32 8.29 10.48 -24.99
C PRO A 32 8.29 10.18 -26.51
N THR A 33 9.44 10.28 -27.14
CA THR A 33 9.64 10.00 -28.57
C THR A 33 10.55 8.79 -28.80
N GLU A 34 11.21 8.34 -27.73
CA GLU A 34 12.11 7.19 -27.70
C GLU A 34 11.71 6.25 -26.56
N VAL A 35 12.00 4.96 -26.73
CA VAL A 35 11.62 3.91 -25.74
C VAL A 35 12.25 4.18 -24.39
N GLU A 36 13.48 4.64 -24.34
CA GLU A 36 14.25 4.93 -23.12
C GLU A 36 13.61 5.99 -22.24
N GLU A 37 12.90 6.94 -22.82
CA GLU A 37 12.23 8.03 -22.10
C GLU A 37 11.06 7.54 -21.24
N PHE A 38 10.46 6.39 -21.56
CA PHE A 38 9.36 5.81 -20.79
C PHE A 38 9.80 5.26 -19.42
N GLU A 39 11.10 5.01 -19.20
CA GLU A 39 11.60 4.71 -17.87
C GLU A 39 11.29 5.82 -16.86
N ASN A 40 11.38 7.08 -17.30
CA ASN A 40 11.09 8.23 -16.46
C ASN A 40 9.63 8.28 -15.99
N ILE A 41 8.69 7.75 -16.81
CA ILE A 41 7.29 7.65 -16.40
C ILE A 41 7.12 6.61 -15.28
N LEU A 42 7.81 5.49 -15.36
CA LEU A 42 7.75 4.45 -14.31
C LEU A 42 8.36 4.92 -12.99
N ASN A 43 9.36 5.81 -13.05
CA ASN A 43 10.01 6.41 -11.88
C ASN A 43 9.34 7.70 -11.41
N ASN A 44 8.37 8.22 -12.16
CA ASN A 44 7.73 9.49 -11.87
C ASN A 44 7.00 9.46 -10.52
N THR A 45 7.12 10.55 -9.75
CA THR A 45 6.45 10.68 -8.46
C THR A 45 4.95 10.43 -8.56
N TYR A 46 4.28 10.88 -9.63
CA TYR A 46 2.86 10.63 -9.83
C TYR A 46 2.49 9.15 -10.09
N THR A 47 3.44 8.34 -10.52
CA THR A 47 3.28 6.88 -10.64
C THR A 47 3.55 6.19 -9.31
N VAL A 48 4.50 6.71 -8.54
CA VAL A 48 5.02 6.14 -7.29
C VAL A 48 4.23 6.64 -6.09
N ASP A 49 3.89 7.93 -6.08
CA ASP A 49 3.12 8.57 -5.00
C ASP A 49 1.65 8.19 -5.10
N TRP A 50 1.31 7.18 -4.38
CA TRP A 50 -0.05 6.73 -4.27
C TRP A 50 -0.77 7.51 -3.18
N TYR A 51 -1.61 8.49 -3.56
CA TYR A 51 -2.24 9.41 -2.62
C TYR A 51 -3.29 8.79 -1.71
N TYR A 52 -3.77 7.60 -1.98
CA TYR A 52 -4.53 6.89 -0.96
C TYR A 52 -3.66 6.44 0.21
N MET A 53 -2.39 6.50 -0.04
CA MET A 53 -1.34 6.38 0.94
C MET A 53 -0.99 7.74 1.54
N ASP A 54 -1.64 8.82 1.10
CA ASP A 54 -1.51 10.11 1.74
C ASP A 54 -1.75 9.94 3.24
N ASN A 55 -0.72 10.25 4.01
CA ASN A 55 -0.70 10.16 5.45
C ASN A 55 -1.89 10.85 6.12
N ASN A 56 -2.43 11.90 5.52
CA ASN A 56 -3.63 12.55 6.03
C ASN A 56 -4.92 11.79 5.72
N LYS A 57 -4.91 10.92 4.70
CA LYS A 57 -6.09 10.23 4.18
C LYS A 57 -5.93 8.72 4.08
N GLY A 58 -4.72 8.24 3.79
CA GLY A 58 -4.42 6.80 3.71
C GLY A 58 -4.56 6.07 5.04
N THR A 59 -4.35 6.74 6.13
CA THR A 59 -4.61 6.21 7.47
C THR A 59 -6.10 6.01 7.78
N LEU A 60 -7.00 6.48 6.92
CA LEU A 60 -8.41 6.13 6.98
C LEU A 60 -8.60 4.60 6.99
N LEU A 61 -7.97 3.89 6.04
CA LEU A 61 -8.07 2.43 5.97
C LEU A 61 -7.43 1.76 7.18
N ALA A 62 -6.29 2.24 7.65
CA ALA A 62 -5.66 1.74 8.86
C ALA A 62 -6.58 1.89 10.09
N SER A 63 -7.42 2.92 10.11
CA SER A 63 -8.38 3.16 11.19
C SER A 63 -9.55 2.16 11.21
N LEU A 64 -9.75 1.38 10.14
CA LEU A 64 -10.68 0.24 10.13
C LEU A 64 -10.06 -1.03 10.74
N GLY A 65 -8.75 -1.05 10.93
CA GLY A 65 -8.02 -2.20 11.48
C GLY A 65 -7.88 -2.13 13.00
N ASP A 66 -7.16 -3.10 13.55
CA ASP A 66 -6.97 -3.32 14.98
C ASP A 66 -5.58 -2.94 15.50
N ASN A 67 -4.78 -2.23 14.67
CA ASN A 67 -3.43 -1.78 15.06
C ASN A 67 -3.41 -0.42 15.78
N LEU A 68 -4.47 0.37 15.65
CA LEU A 68 -4.52 1.76 16.09
C LEU A 68 -5.63 1.98 17.11
N GLN A 69 -5.45 2.98 17.95
CA GLN A 69 -6.47 3.48 18.87
C GLN A 69 -6.50 5.01 18.87
N ILE A 70 -7.68 5.57 19.17
CA ILE A 70 -7.91 7.00 19.36
C ILE A 70 -8.16 7.23 20.84
N SER A 71 -7.46 8.21 21.46
CA SER A 71 -7.69 8.58 22.85
C SER A 71 -9.04 9.29 23.03
N GLU A 72 -9.60 9.23 24.23
CA GLU A 72 -10.84 9.90 24.55
C GLU A 72 -10.71 11.43 24.43
N ASN A 73 -9.59 12.01 24.87
CA ASN A 73 -9.35 13.44 24.72
C ASN A 73 -9.23 13.85 23.25
N SER A 74 -8.51 13.06 22.42
CA SER A 74 -8.43 13.32 20.98
C SER A 74 -9.82 13.17 20.33
N ALA A 75 -10.59 12.16 20.69
CA ALA A 75 -11.95 11.98 20.19
C ALA A 75 -12.86 13.18 20.56
N ASN A 76 -12.78 13.68 21.78
CA ASN A 76 -13.65 14.74 22.26
C ASN A 76 -13.27 16.13 21.73
N TYR A 77 -11.99 16.44 21.63
CA TYR A 77 -11.51 17.81 21.41
C TYR A 77 -10.73 18.01 20.12
N ASN A 78 -10.06 16.99 19.60
CA ASN A 78 -9.28 17.10 18.37
C ASN A 78 -10.15 16.82 17.14
N TYR A 79 -10.87 15.71 17.11
CA TYR A 79 -11.73 15.35 15.99
C TYR A 79 -13.02 16.16 15.97
N THR A 80 -12.90 17.45 15.64
CA THR A 80 -14.05 18.34 15.38
C THR A 80 -14.54 18.17 13.95
N ALA A 81 -15.73 18.69 13.62
CA ALA A 81 -16.30 18.62 12.27
C ALA A 81 -15.38 19.26 11.19
N THR A 82 -14.48 20.16 11.58
CA THR A 82 -13.54 20.85 10.70
C THR A 82 -12.13 20.23 10.72
N HIS A 83 -11.90 19.20 11.53
CA HIS A 83 -10.60 18.56 11.60
C HIS A 83 -10.22 17.95 10.25
N PRO A 84 -8.98 18.19 9.72
CA PRO A 84 -8.59 17.72 8.38
C PRO A 84 -8.71 16.20 8.20
N ASN A 85 -8.53 15.44 9.30
CA ASN A 85 -8.53 13.98 9.31
C ASN A 85 -9.77 13.38 9.98
N ILE A 86 -10.89 14.12 10.02
CA ILE A 86 -12.13 13.64 10.65
C ILE A 86 -12.64 12.32 10.06
N ASN A 87 -12.26 12.01 8.81
CA ASN A 87 -12.57 10.76 8.15
C ASN A 87 -11.97 9.53 8.88
N ARG A 88 -10.83 9.69 9.56
CA ARG A 88 -10.22 8.63 10.39
C ARG A 88 -11.10 8.29 11.58
N TYR A 89 -11.69 9.31 12.21
CA TYR A 89 -12.62 9.13 13.30
C TYR A 89 -13.88 8.40 12.82
N ALA A 90 -14.44 8.80 11.68
CA ALA A 90 -15.58 8.12 11.08
C ALA A 90 -15.28 6.63 10.77
N ALA A 91 -14.10 6.34 10.24
CA ALA A 91 -13.65 4.96 9.99
C ALA A 91 -13.46 4.18 11.30
N TYR A 92 -12.82 4.78 12.29
CA TYR A 92 -12.60 4.16 13.60
C TYR A 92 -13.90 3.85 14.35
N THR A 93 -14.93 4.66 14.16
CA THR A 93 -16.25 4.47 14.75
C THR A 93 -17.25 3.75 13.84
N PHE A 94 -16.78 3.25 12.69
CA PHE A 94 -17.59 2.58 11.66
C PHE A 94 -18.83 3.40 11.24
N LYS A 95 -18.67 4.69 11.08
CA LYS A 95 -19.76 5.62 10.75
C LYS A 95 -19.68 6.03 9.28
N LEU A 96 -20.44 5.37 8.43
CA LEU A 96 -20.55 5.68 7.00
C LEU A 96 -21.41 6.93 6.74
N PRO A 97 -21.08 7.71 5.69
CA PRO A 97 -19.92 7.58 4.81
C PRO A 97 -18.65 8.12 5.49
N TYR A 98 -17.51 7.43 5.28
CA TYR A 98 -16.24 7.83 5.90
C TYR A 98 -15.70 9.17 5.38
N GLY A 99 -16.03 9.52 4.16
CA GLY A 99 -15.71 10.80 3.53
C GLY A 99 -16.97 11.49 3.00
N ASN A 100 -16.87 12.77 2.71
CA ASN A 100 -17.97 13.48 2.06
C ASN A 100 -18.15 12.93 0.62
N PRO A 101 -19.28 12.28 0.29
CA PRO A 101 -19.50 11.65 -1.02
C PRO A 101 -19.43 12.62 -2.20
N GLU A 102 -19.63 13.93 -1.96
CA GLU A 102 -19.57 14.98 -2.98
C GLU A 102 -18.15 15.56 -3.20
N LYS A 103 -17.15 15.05 -2.46
CA LYS A 103 -15.76 15.47 -2.60
C LYS A 103 -14.94 14.42 -3.37
N PRO A 104 -13.86 14.84 -4.05
CA PRO A 104 -12.95 13.89 -4.69
C PRO A 104 -12.45 12.82 -3.72
N ASP A 105 -12.42 11.59 -4.18
CA ASP A 105 -11.77 10.50 -3.48
C ASP A 105 -10.31 10.40 -3.93
N TYR A 106 -9.39 10.79 -3.06
CA TYR A 106 -7.96 10.77 -3.37
C TYR A 106 -7.44 9.37 -3.65
N PHE A 107 -8.04 8.37 -3.03
CA PHE A 107 -7.72 6.98 -3.24
C PHE A 107 -8.02 6.54 -4.68
N TRP A 108 -9.19 6.90 -5.17
CA TRP A 108 -9.63 6.59 -6.52
C TRP A 108 -8.89 7.42 -7.57
N GLU A 109 -8.96 8.75 -7.44
CA GLU A 109 -8.53 9.66 -8.49
C GLU A 109 -7.01 9.88 -8.49
N TRP A 110 -6.45 10.27 -7.36
CA TRP A 110 -5.06 10.71 -7.26
C TRP A 110 -4.09 9.55 -6.98
N GLY A 111 -4.57 8.48 -6.37
CA GLY A 111 -3.80 7.28 -6.17
C GLY A 111 -3.84 6.38 -7.40
N THR A 112 -4.91 5.62 -7.53
CA THR A 112 -4.97 4.50 -8.46
C THR A 112 -5.06 4.93 -9.91
N TYR A 113 -6.11 5.69 -10.29
CA TYR A 113 -6.37 5.94 -11.72
C TYR A 113 -5.38 6.90 -12.35
N ARG A 114 -4.77 7.80 -11.58
CA ARG A 114 -3.66 8.60 -12.07
C ARG A 114 -2.44 7.73 -12.38
N ALA A 115 -2.03 6.87 -11.45
CA ALA A 115 -0.91 5.96 -11.66
C ALA A 115 -1.18 4.99 -12.81
N VAL A 116 -2.37 4.40 -12.87
CA VAL A 116 -2.79 3.50 -13.97
C VAL A 116 -2.80 4.20 -15.33
N GLY A 117 -3.23 5.45 -15.39
CA GLY A 117 -3.17 6.24 -16.62
C GLY A 117 -1.73 6.40 -17.14
N LEU A 118 -0.77 6.66 -16.24
CA LEU A 118 0.65 6.72 -16.58
C LEU A 118 1.22 5.36 -16.99
N LEU A 119 0.83 4.28 -16.30
CA LEU A 119 1.24 2.92 -16.65
C LEU A 119 0.69 2.50 -18.02
N ASN A 120 -0.56 2.83 -18.34
CA ASN A 120 -1.14 2.60 -19.66
C ASN A 120 -0.40 3.39 -20.74
N ASN A 121 0.03 4.64 -20.45
CA ASN A 121 0.87 5.42 -21.36
C ASN A 121 2.20 4.71 -21.68
N VAL A 122 2.81 4.04 -20.70
CA VAL A 122 4.02 3.24 -20.98
C VAL A 122 3.67 2.06 -21.88
N ILE A 123 2.60 1.31 -21.54
CA ILE A 123 2.21 0.08 -22.28
C ILE A 123 1.92 0.40 -23.76
N ASP A 124 1.17 1.46 -24.03
CA ASP A 124 0.78 1.84 -25.38
C ASP A 124 1.96 2.55 -26.09
N GLY A 125 2.55 3.57 -25.45
CA GLY A 125 3.55 4.44 -26.06
C GLY A 125 4.84 3.74 -26.45
N VAL A 126 5.35 2.77 -25.68
CA VAL A 126 6.54 2.01 -26.06
C VAL A 126 6.33 1.22 -27.36
N ASN A 127 5.09 0.78 -27.62
CA ASN A 127 4.75 0.08 -28.85
C ASN A 127 4.70 1.00 -30.06
N ASP A 128 4.35 2.27 -29.87
CA ASP A 128 4.23 3.27 -30.94
C ASP A 128 5.61 3.75 -31.44
N VAL A 129 6.61 3.79 -30.53
CA VAL A 129 7.95 4.36 -30.84
C VAL A 129 9.07 3.31 -30.99
N LYS A 130 8.81 2.04 -30.64
CA LYS A 130 9.83 0.98 -30.73
C LYS A 130 10.28 0.71 -32.14
N ASN A 131 11.53 0.30 -32.26
CA ASN A 131 12.14 -0.23 -33.49
C ASN A 131 12.86 -1.57 -33.19
N GLU A 132 13.48 -2.18 -34.16
CA GLU A 132 14.15 -3.47 -34.01
C GLU A 132 15.21 -3.47 -32.87
N LYS A 133 15.91 -2.35 -32.66
CA LYS A 133 16.97 -2.24 -31.64
C LYS A 133 16.39 -2.06 -30.23
N THR A 134 15.24 -1.41 -30.10
CA THR A 134 14.60 -1.09 -28.83
C THR A 134 13.45 -2.04 -28.47
N ALA A 135 13.12 -3.00 -29.35
CA ALA A 135 11.99 -3.93 -29.16
C ALA A 135 12.04 -4.67 -27.81
N LYS A 136 13.23 -5.15 -27.42
CA LYS A 136 13.41 -5.85 -26.14
C LYS A 136 13.13 -4.91 -24.95
N LEU A 137 13.71 -3.71 -24.95
CA LEU A 137 13.49 -2.72 -23.89
C LEU A 137 12.01 -2.29 -23.81
N ALA A 138 11.35 -2.10 -24.96
CA ALA A 138 9.93 -1.80 -25.02
C ALA A 138 9.07 -2.90 -24.37
N GLU A 139 9.42 -4.16 -24.60
CA GLU A 139 8.73 -5.30 -23.99
C GLU A 139 8.99 -5.37 -22.47
N GLU A 140 10.22 -5.14 -22.01
CA GLU A 140 10.60 -5.08 -20.61
C GLU A 140 9.86 -3.94 -19.86
N LEU A 141 9.76 -2.76 -20.45
CA LEU A 141 9.04 -1.62 -19.86
C LEU A 141 7.53 -1.86 -19.83
N SER A 142 6.97 -2.42 -20.90
CA SER A 142 5.55 -2.84 -20.92
C SER A 142 5.28 -3.89 -19.86
N ALA A 143 6.16 -4.86 -19.64
CA ALA A 143 6.04 -5.88 -18.61
C ALA A 143 6.03 -5.27 -17.20
N GLN A 144 6.95 -4.34 -16.91
CA GLN A 144 6.99 -3.62 -15.63
C GLN A 144 5.73 -2.79 -15.39
N ALA A 145 5.24 -2.08 -16.41
CA ALA A 145 4.02 -1.28 -16.33
C ALA A 145 2.77 -2.16 -16.07
N ARG A 146 2.65 -3.30 -16.76
CA ARG A 146 1.56 -4.27 -16.56
C ARG A 146 1.57 -4.85 -15.14
N ALA A 147 2.72 -5.25 -14.63
CA ALA A 147 2.85 -5.75 -13.27
C ALA A 147 2.42 -4.70 -12.22
N ALA A 148 2.87 -3.45 -12.37
CA ALA A 148 2.47 -2.36 -11.51
C ALA A 148 0.97 -2.05 -11.62
N ARG A 149 0.38 -2.14 -12.81
CA ARG A 149 -1.07 -2.00 -13.04
C ARG A 149 -1.86 -3.12 -12.35
N ALA A 150 -1.40 -4.36 -12.46
CA ALA A 150 -2.02 -5.51 -11.81
C ALA A 150 -2.03 -5.36 -10.28
N TRP A 151 -0.89 -4.96 -9.67
CA TRP A 151 -0.83 -4.69 -8.24
C TRP A 151 -1.84 -3.61 -7.84
N SER A 152 -1.92 -2.54 -8.63
CA SER A 152 -2.83 -1.41 -8.39
C SER A 152 -4.29 -1.86 -8.38
N TYR A 153 -4.70 -2.62 -9.38
CA TYR A 153 -6.08 -3.07 -9.51
C TYR A 153 -6.45 -4.16 -8.51
N LEU A 154 -5.54 -5.08 -8.18
CA LEU A 154 -5.77 -6.06 -7.11
C LEU A 154 -6.03 -5.36 -5.77
N THR A 155 -5.17 -4.41 -5.41
CA THR A 155 -5.32 -3.62 -4.18
C THR A 155 -6.67 -2.89 -4.17
N MET A 156 -7.02 -2.25 -5.27
CA MET A 156 -8.25 -1.48 -5.38
C MET A 156 -9.49 -2.36 -5.31
N ALA A 157 -9.50 -3.51 -6.01
CA ALA A 157 -10.62 -4.46 -5.96
C ALA A 157 -10.88 -4.98 -4.55
N MET A 158 -9.81 -5.21 -3.78
CA MET A 158 -9.94 -5.66 -2.39
C MET A 158 -10.42 -4.56 -1.42
N ILE A 159 -10.26 -3.29 -1.78
CA ILE A 159 -10.69 -2.15 -0.96
C ILE A 159 -12.12 -1.73 -1.31
N TYR A 160 -12.46 -1.68 -2.59
CA TYR A 160 -13.80 -1.32 -3.08
C TYR A 160 -14.72 -2.54 -3.29
N GLY A 161 -14.24 -3.74 -2.99
CA GLY A 161 -14.99 -4.97 -3.05
C GLY A 161 -15.14 -5.65 -1.68
N PRO A 162 -16.03 -6.63 -1.59
CA PRO A 162 -16.14 -7.51 -0.42
C PRO A 162 -14.87 -8.35 -0.23
N VAL A 163 -14.87 -9.20 0.80
CA VAL A 163 -13.84 -10.23 0.97
C VAL A 163 -13.84 -11.13 -0.27
N TYR A 164 -12.68 -11.28 -0.91
CA TYR A 164 -12.54 -12.23 -2.01
C TYR A 164 -12.50 -13.66 -1.45
N ASP A 165 -13.53 -14.44 -1.77
CA ASP A 165 -13.61 -15.85 -1.40
C ASP A 165 -13.47 -16.72 -2.67
N PRO A 166 -12.37 -17.45 -2.84
CA PRO A 166 -12.15 -18.29 -4.03
C PRO A 166 -13.22 -19.39 -4.20
N ALA A 167 -13.95 -19.75 -3.14
CA ALA A 167 -15.09 -20.66 -3.23
C ALA A 167 -16.41 -19.95 -3.59
N GLY A 168 -16.45 -18.62 -3.56
CA GLY A 168 -17.60 -17.79 -3.89
C GLY A 168 -17.63 -17.34 -5.34
N ALA A 169 -18.76 -16.77 -5.76
CA ALA A 169 -18.92 -16.24 -7.12
C ALA A 169 -18.05 -14.99 -7.38
N ASN A 170 -17.79 -14.18 -6.36
CA ASN A 170 -17.07 -12.89 -6.45
C ASN A 170 -17.61 -11.99 -7.58
N ASP A 171 -18.93 -12.00 -7.78
CA ASP A 171 -19.66 -11.36 -8.87
C ASP A 171 -20.07 -9.91 -8.57
N THR A 172 -19.73 -9.40 -7.40
CA THR A 172 -19.94 -7.99 -7.05
C THR A 172 -19.13 -7.11 -7.97
N LYS A 173 -19.81 -6.23 -8.69
CA LYS A 173 -19.17 -5.19 -9.52
C LYS A 173 -18.51 -4.16 -8.63
N THR A 174 -17.23 -3.90 -8.86
CA THR A 174 -16.40 -3.08 -7.98
C THR A 174 -15.81 -1.85 -8.68
N ILE A 175 -14.92 -2.08 -9.63
CA ILE A 175 -14.11 -1.05 -10.27
C ILE A 175 -14.02 -1.28 -11.79
N PRO A 176 -13.85 -0.24 -12.61
CA PRO A 176 -13.54 -0.43 -14.03
C PRO A 176 -12.08 -0.81 -14.21
N TYR A 177 -11.78 -1.89 -14.94
CA TYR A 177 -10.42 -2.25 -15.33
C TYR A 177 -10.04 -1.51 -16.61
N ARG A 178 -9.52 -0.29 -16.46
CA ARG A 178 -9.16 0.56 -17.60
C ARG A 178 -7.77 0.18 -18.12
N THR A 179 -7.68 -0.08 -19.42
CA THR A 179 -6.42 -0.40 -20.12
C THR A 179 -5.99 0.68 -21.10
N ALA A 180 -6.87 1.63 -21.42
CA ALA A 180 -6.58 2.72 -22.35
C ALA A 180 -5.78 3.85 -21.68
N ALA A 181 -4.78 4.36 -22.37
CA ALA A 181 -4.01 5.53 -21.96
C ALA A 181 -4.78 6.86 -22.19
N SER A 182 -5.56 6.94 -23.25
CA SER A 182 -6.26 8.16 -23.63
C SER A 182 -7.30 8.58 -22.58
N PRO A 183 -7.20 9.80 -22.03
CA PRO A 183 -8.19 10.31 -21.08
C PRO A 183 -9.57 10.58 -21.71
N THR A 184 -9.64 10.64 -23.04
CA THR A 184 -10.89 10.91 -23.79
C THR A 184 -11.69 9.65 -24.07
N GLU A 185 -11.10 8.47 -23.91
CA GLU A 185 -11.84 7.23 -24.01
C GLU A 185 -12.78 7.06 -22.81
N ALA A 186 -14.00 6.60 -23.09
CA ALA A 186 -14.98 6.31 -22.07
C ALA A 186 -14.44 5.24 -21.09
N ASN A 187 -14.80 5.36 -19.83
CA ASN A 187 -14.49 4.31 -18.86
C ASN A 187 -15.23 3.02 -19.24
N PRO A 188 -14.56 1.86 -19.13
CA PRO A 188 -15.22 0.57 -19.35
C PRO A 188 -16.31 0.34 -18.31
N ALA A 189 -17.13 -0.70 -18.51
CA ALA A 189 -18.06 -1.17 -17.52
C ALA A 189 -17.31 -1.56 -16.22
N LEU A 190 -18.03 -1.56 -15.11
CA LEU A 190 -17.48 -2.08 -13.85
C LEU A 190 -17.20 -3.57 -14.00
N SER A 191 -16.03 -3.97 -13.59
CA SER A 191 -15.65 -5.38 -13.49
C SER A 191 -16.06 -5.95 -12.13
N THR A 192 -16.42 -7.21 -12.13
CA THR A 192 -16.59 -7.98 -10.89
C THR A 192 -15.24 -8.21 -10.21
N THR A 193 -15.24 -8.53 -8.93
CA THR A 193 -14.01 -8.89 -8.23
C THR A 193 -13.29 -10.07 -8.92
N ALA A 194 -14.03 -11.08 -9.37
CA ALA A 194 -13.48 -12.21 -10.12
C ALA A 194 -12.81 -11.77 -11.44
N GLU A 195 -13.48 -10.89 -12.20
CA GLU A 195 -12.92 -10.36 -13.46
C GLU A 195 -11.64 -9.55 -13.22
N VAL A 196 -11.60 -8.70 -12.18
CA VAL A 196 -10.40 -7.95 -11.84
C VAL A 196 -9.25 -8.89 -11.51
N PHE A 197 -9.48 -9.93 -10.71
CA PHE A 197 -8.46 -10.94 -10.40
C PHE A 197 -7.96 -11.64 -11.66
N GLY A 198 -8.85 -12.02 -12.57
CA GLY A 198 -8.48 -12.66 -13.84
C GLY A 198 -7.65 -11.75 -14.75
N LEU A 199 -8.05 -10.48 -14.90
CA LEU A 199 -7.35 -9.49 -15.71
C LEU A 199 -5.98 -9.14 -15.12
N ALA A 200 -5.91 -8.95 -13.80
CA ALA A 200 -4.64 -8.71 -13.10
C ALA A 200 -3.69 -9.91 -13.26
N LYS A 201 -4.22 -11.14 -13.14
CA LYS A 201 -3.40 -12.34 -13.38
C LYS A 201 -2.85 -12.38 -14.81
N ALA A 202 -3.65 -12.01 -15.80
CA ALA A 202 -3.17 -11.96 -17.19
C ALA A 202 -2.04 -10.93 -17.38
N ASP A 203 -2.12 -9.77 -16.73
CA ASP A 203 -1.04 -8.78 -16.73
C ASP A 203 0.24 -9.32 -16.04
N ILE A 204 0.10 -10.05 -14.92
CA ILE A 204 1.24 -10.67 -14.22
C ILE A 204 1.86 -11.78 -15.07
N ASP A 205 1.03 -12.64 -15.69
CA ASP A 205 1.51 -13.73 -16.57
C ASP A 205 2.27 -13.19 -17.79
N PHE A 206 1.83 -12.05 -18.33
CA PHE A 206 2.57 -11.34 -19.36
C PHE A 206 3.92 -10.84 -18.84
N ALA A 207 3.90 -10.17 -17.68
CA ALA A 207 5.09 -9.56 -17.09
C ALA A 207 6.18 -10.60 -16.76
N LEU A 208 5.80 -11.78 -16.25
CA LEU A 208 6.75 -12.85 -15.91
C LEU A 208 7.58 -13.34 -17.11
N LYS A 209 7.10 -13.16 -18.35
CA LYS A 209 7.81 -13.59 -19.56
C LYS A 209 8.96 -12.67 -19.92
N SER A 210 8.77 -11.36 -19.72
CA SER A 210 9.62 -10.33 -20.32
C SER A 210 10.22 -9.34 -19.32
N VAL A 211 9.84 -9.39 -18.03
CA VAL A 211 10.40 -8.49 -17.03
C VAL A 211 11.90 -8.74 -16.84
N PRO A 212 12.74 -7.68 -16.72
CA PRO A 212 14.17 -7.84 -16.52
C PRO A 212 14.50 -8.44 -15.15
N ASP A 213 15.64 -9.10 -15.02
CA ASP A 213 16.10 -9.67 -13.76
C ASP A 213 16.43 -8.56 -12.74
N ASN A 214 17.00 -7.45 -13.21
CA ASN A 214 17.39 -6.32 -12.38
C ASN A 214 16.85 -5.00 -12.92
N VAL A 215 16.57 -4.08 -12.00
CA VAL A 215 16.23 -2.69 -12.28
C VAL A 215 17.07 -1.79 -11.37
N ASN A 216 17.39 -0.59 -11.83
CA ASN A 216 18.20 0.36 -11.06
C ASN A 216 17.36 1.24 -10.11
N HIS A 217 16.04 1.03 -10.03
CA HIS A 217 15.14 1.82 -9.21
C HIS A 217 13.98 0.97 -8.68
N PRO A 218 13.73 0.91 -7.36
CA PRO A 218 12.71 0.05 -6.76
C PRO A 218 11.26 0.47 -7.07
N ALA A 219 11.03 1.62 -7.68
CA ALA A 219 9.71 1.98 -8.23
C ALA A 219 9.31 1.09 -9.41
N ARG A 220 10.27 0.40 -10.04
CA ARG A 220 10.07 -0.54 -11.14
C ARG A 220 10.14 -1.98 -10.65
N MET A 221 9.31 -2.83 -11.21
CA MET A 221 9.31 -4.25 -10.87
C MET A 221 10.38 -5.01 -11.68
N ASN A 222 11.29 -5.66 -10.99
CA ASN A 222 12.17 -6.69 -11.55
C ASN A 222 11.50 -8.08 -11.47
N ARG A 223 12.18 -9.12 -11.92
CA ARG A 223 11.68 -10.50 -11.89
C ARG A 223 11.28 -10.94 -10.49
N CYS A 224 12.08 -10.66 -9.47
CA CYS A 224 11.77 -10.97 -8.08
C CYS A 224 10.46 -10.28 -7.62
N ALA A 225 10.28 -9.00 -7.95
CA ALA A 225 9.08 -8.26 -7.58
C ALA A 225 7.81 -8.81 -8.27
N VAL A 226 7.91 -9.22 -9.54
CA VAL A 226 6.76 -9.81 -10.27
C VAL A 226 6.43 -11.22 -9.75
N GLN A 227 7.43 -12.01 -9.41
CA GLN A 227 7.23 -13.31 -8.74
C GLN A 227 6.58 -13.12 -7.36
N THR A 228 7.01 -12.11 -6.61
CA THR A 228 6.38 -11.72 -5.33
C THR A 228 4.93 -11.30 -5.53
N LEU A 229 4.64 -10.52 -6.55
CA LEU A 229 3.27 -10.12 -6.90
C LEU A 229 2.39 -11.34 -7.25
N MET A 230 2.94 -12.34 -7.95
CA MET A 230 2.21 -13.58 -8.23
C MET A 230 1.97 -14.39 -6.94
N ALA A 231 2.94 -14.47 -6.03
CA ALA A 231 2.74 -15.07 -4.72
C ALA A 231 1.66 -14.33 -3.91
N TYR A 232 1.68 -13.00 -3.93
CA TYR A 232 0.67 -12.13 -3.32
C TYR A 232 -0.72 -12.38 -3.92
N TYR A 233 -0.84 -12.49 -5.24
CA TYR A 233 -2.07 -12.87 -5.91
C TYR A 233 -2.62 -14.20 -5.36
N TYR A 234 -1.79 -15.24 -5.31
CA TYR A 234 -2.20 -16.56 -4.81
C TYR A 234 -2.45 -16.59 -3.31
N MET A 235 -1.83 -15.71 -2.53
CA MET A 235 -2.15 -15.53 -1.10
C MET A 235 -3.62 -15.14 -0.91
N PHE A 236 -4.13 -14.20 -1.72
CA PHE A 236 -5.54 -13.79 -1.69
C PHE A 236 -6.47 -14.79 -2.41
N ALA A 237 -6.01 -15.40 -3.49
CA ALA A 237 -6.72 -16.48 -4.16
C ALA A 237 -6.71 -17.80 -3.36
N ARG A 238 -5.98 -17.84 -2.22
CA ARG A 238 -5.89 -18.98 -1.29
C ARG A 238 -5.39 -20.29 -1.94
N ASP A 239 -4.68 -20.19 -3.05
CA ASP A 239 -3.90 -21.30 -3.60
C ASP A 239 -2.51 -21.29 -2.97
N PHE A 240 -2.41 -21.84 -1.77
CA PHE A 240 -1.18 -21.81 -0.99
C PHE A 240 -0.05 -22.64 -1.59
N GLY A 241 -0.38 -23.63 -2.43
CA GLY A 241 0.62 -24.37 -3.20
C GLY A 241 1.30 -23.49 -4.25
N LYS A 242 0.52 -22.74 -5.02
CA LYS A 242 1.04 -21.75 -5.98
C LYS A 242 1.69 -20.55 -5.29
N MET A 243 1.15 -20.11 -4.17
CA MET A 243 1.79 -19.08 -3.35
C MET A 243 3.22 -19.49 -2.96
N LEU A 244 3.41 -20.75 -2.51
CA LEU A 244 4.72 -21.27 -2.16
C LEU A 244 5.66 -21.33 -3.37
N GLU A 245 5.18 -21.86 -4.49
CA GLU A 245 5.96 -21.95 -5.73
C GLU A 245 6.55 -20.59 -6.11
N TYR A 246 5.73 -19.54 -6.17
CA TYR A 246 6.17 -18.21 -6.58
C TYR A 246 6.95 -17.46 -5.50
N ALA A 247 6.64 -17.64 -4.23
CA ALA A 247 7.40 -17.04 -3.14
C ALA A 247 8.83 -17.63 -3.05
N ASP A 248 8.97 -18.93 -3.30
CA ASP A 248 10.28 -19.60 -3.33
C ASP A 248 11.11 -19.18 -4.55
N MET A 249 10.48 -19.07 -5.74
CA MET A 249 11.12 -18.50 -6.92
C MET A 249 11.58 -17.06 -6.68
N ALA A 250 10.74 -16.24 -6.06
CA ALA A 250 11.05 -14.83 -5.76
C ALA A 250 12.24 -14.72 -4.80
N TRP A 251 12.26 -15.51 -3.73
CA TRP A 251 13.36 -15.49 -2.77
C TRP A 251 14.66 -15.98 -3.39
N THR A 252 14.61 -17.01 -4.24
CA THR A 252 15.76 -17.46 -5.02
C THR A 252 16.30 -16.37 -5.94
N SER A 253 15.40 -15.66 -6.63
CA SER A 253 15.77 -14.49 -7.47
C SER A 253 16.39 -13.37 -6.63
N ALA A 254 15.85 -13.08 -5.46
CA ALA A 254 16.39 -12.06 -4.54
C ALA A 254 17.84 -12.39 -4.14
N LEU A 255 18.09 -13.62 -3.71
CA LEU A 255 19.44 -14.06 -3.32
C LEU A 255 20.41 -14.08 -4.52
N ALA A 256 19.94 -14.47 -5.69
CA ALA A 256 20.77 -14.43 -6.91
C ALA A 256 21.15 -13.00 -7.31
N GLN A 257 20.26 -12.02 -7.08
CA GLN A 257 20.50 -10.62 -7.41
C GLN A 257 21.38 -9.91 -6.37
N GLN A 258 21.19 -10.19 -5.09
CA GLN A 258 21.80 -9.42 -3.98
C GLN A 258 22.90 -10.20 -3.24
N GLY A 259 23.05 -11.48 -3.49
CA GLY A 259 24.12 -12.35 -2.98
C GLY A 259 23.86 -12.92 -1.59
N SER A 260 23.30 -12.17 -0.66
CA SER A 260 23.05 -12.63 0.71
C SER A 260 21.83 -11.98 1.35
N VAL A 261 21.34 -12.55 2.46
CA VAL A 261 20.24 -11.98 3.24
C VAL A 261 20.66 -10.65 3.90
N ASP A 262 21.91 -10.49 4.26
CA ASP A 262 22.43 -9.24 4.84
C ASP A 262 22.31 -8.05 3.87
N ASN A 263 22.30 -8.31 2.58
CA ASN A 263 22.06 -7.28 1.55
C ASN A 263 20.57 -7.00 1.27
N LEU A 264 19.67 -7.83 1.82
CA LEU A 264 18.22 -7.71 1.64
C LEU A 264 17.53 -7.13 2.88
N ILE A 265 18.05 -7.40 4.07
CA ILE A 265 17.41 -7.11 5.35
C ILE A 265 18.39 -6.38 6.26
N TYR A 266 17.96 -5.24 6.81
CA TYR A 266 18.76 -4.52 7.81
C TYR A 266 18.81 -5.28 9.13
N ASN A 267 20.00 -5.30 9.73
CA ASN A 267 20.18 -5.82 11.06
C ASN A 267 19.89 -4.72 12.10
N TYR A 268 18.76 -4.81 12.78
CA TYR A 268 18.39 -3.79 13.78
C TYR A 268 19.27 -3.79 15.02
N ASN A 269 20.13 -4.80 15.22
CA ASN A 269 21.16 -4.77 16.25
C ASN A 269 22.23 -3.71 16.00
N ASP A 270 22.37 -3.24 14.77
CA ASP A 270 23.35 -2.21 14.39
C ASP A 270 22.82 -0.79 14.62
N PHE A 271 21.51 -0.63 14.94
CA PHE A 271 20.91 0.68 15.14
C PHE A 271 20.89 1.12 16.62
N TYR A 272 21.09 2.41 16.82
CA TYR A 272 21.08 3.04 18.14
C TYR A 272 20.59 4.50 18.04
N TYR A 273 20.32 5.11 19.17
CA TYR A 273 19.91 6.51 19.24
C TYR A 273 21.03 7.41 19.73
N GLU A 274 21.11 8.60 19.11
CA GLU A 274 21.85 9.75 19.60
C GLU A 274 20.91 10.92 19.86
N PRO A 275 21.25 11.85 20.76
CA PRO A 275 20.48 13.08 20.92
C PRO A 275 20.42 13.85 19.60
N ASP A 276 19.23 14.28 19.20
CA ASP A 276 19.03 15.15 18.04
C ASP A 276 19.52 16.57 18.39
N PRO A 277 20.60 17.08 17.75
CA PRO A 277 21.14 18.39 18.07
C PRO A 277 20.21 19.54 17.65
N GLU A 278 19.26 19.30 16.76
CA GLU A 278 18.28 20.30 16.30
C GLU A 278 16.98 20.27 17.10
N ALA A 279 16.74 19.20 17.87
CA ALA A 279 15.55 19.08 18.69
C ALA A 279 15.63 19.98 19.92
N SER A 280 14.55 20.66 20.21
CA SER A 280 14.37 21.40 21.47
C SER A 280 13.34 20.66 22.33
N PRO A 281 13.77 19.67 23.13
CA PRO A 281 12.86 18.99 24.03
C PRO A 281 12.26 19.98 25.03
N SER A 282 10.98 19.88 25.29
CA SER A 282 10.35 20.69 26.34
C SER A 282 10.96 20.34 27.70
N PRO A 283 11.47 21.30 28.48
CA PRO A 283 12.10 21.01 29.75
C PRO A 283 11.18 20.21 30.68
N GLY A 284 11.72 19.14 31.26
CA GLY A 284 10.98 18.31 32.22
C GLY A 284 10.05 17.26 31.61
N THR A 285 10.12 17.03 30.29
CA THR A 285 9.39 15.95 29.62
C THR A 285 10.31 14.80 29.29
N ASP A 286 9.83 13.56 29.49
CA ASP A 286 10.52 12.31 29.09
C ASP A 286 10.08 11.94 27.67
N VAL A 287 10.48 12.77 26.68
CA VAL A 287 10.12 12.62 25.27
C VAL A 287 11.30 12.05 24.51
N GLU A 288 11.12 10.86 23.93
CA GLU A 288 12.17 10.12 23.23
C GLU A 288 12.25 10.45 21.73
N VAL A 289 11.29 11.18 21.17
CA VAL A 289 11.25 11.55 19.75
C VAL A 289 12.33 12.58 19.34
N SER A 290 12.96 13.23 20.33
CA SER A 290 14.10 14.11 20.12
C SER A 290 15.43 13.37 19.88
N LEU A 291 15.38 12.06 19.70
CA LEU A 291 16.54 11.22 19.41
C LEU A 291 16.64 10.92 17.92
N ASP A 292 17.85 11.05 17.38
CA ASP A 292 18.18 10.61 16.04
C ASP A 292 18.50 9.13 16.02
N LEU A 293 17.85 8.40 15.11
CA LEU A 293 18.21 7.02 14.81
C LEU A 293 19.48 6.99 13.97
N LYS A 294 20.53 6.37 14.49
CA LYS A 294 21.83 6.14 13.84
C LYS A 294 22.00 4.65 13.55
N GLY A 295 22.99 4.32 12.74
CA GLY A 295 23.34 2.95 12.38
C GLY A 295 23.98 2.89 11.01
N GLN A 296 23.33 2.23 10.05
CA GLN A 296 23.86 2.07 8.71
C GLN A 296 23.56 3.31 7.84
N ASP A 297 24.61 3.91 7.27
CA ASP A 297 24.53 5.19 6.53
C ASP A 297 23.65 5.12 5.27
N ASP A 298 23.56 3.96 4.62
CA ASP A 298 22.71 3.73 3.44
C ASP A 298 21.20 3.74 3.76
N TYR A 299 20.86 3.84 5.02
CA TYR A 299 19.52 3.75 5.55
C TYR A 299 18.93 5.11 5.95
N LEU A 300 19.73 5.92 6.64
CA LEU A 300 19.27 7.19 7.19
C LEU A 300 19.14 8.24 6.09
N GLY A 301 17.94 8.78 5.94
CA GLY A 301 17.66 9.85 4.98
C GLY A 301 17.43 9.40 3.53
N GLN A 302 17.54 8.13 3.21
CA GLN A 302 17.30 7.64 1.86
C GLN A 302 15.82 7.30 1.64
N THR A 303 15.28 7.78 0.53
CA THR A 303 13.92 7.44 0.09
C THR A 303 13.84 5.99 -0.36
N TYR A 304 14.93 5.46 -0.92
CA TYR A 304 15.03 4.09 -1.41
C TYR A 304 16.17 3.38 -0.68
N HIS A 305 15.92 2.22 -0.14
CA HIS A 305 16.90 1.44 0.62
C HIS A 305 16.80 -0.05 0.33
N ARG A 306 17.77 -0.83 0.85
CA ARG A 306 17.95 -2.25 0.51
C ARG A 306 16.74 -3.16 0.77
N GLU A 307 15.90 -2.86 1.74
CA GLU A 307 14.71 -3.69 2.01
C GLU A 307 13.57 -3.50 1.00
N MET A 308 13.64 -2.46 0.16
CA MET A 308 12.56 -2.15 -0.78
C MET A 308 12.69 -2.98 -2.06
N LEU A 309 11.79 -3.91 -2.25
CA LEU A 309 11.68 -4.72 -3.47
C LEU A 309 10.82 -4.03 -4.54
N PHE A 310 9.70 -3.43 -4.12
CA PHE A 310 8.83 -2.63 -4.96
C PHE A 310 8.35 -1.41 -4.17
N TYR A 311 8.83 -0.24 -4.55
CA TYR A 311 8.53 0.97 -3.83
C TYR A 311 7.22 1.61 -4.29
N ARG A 312 6.33 1.80 -3.34
CA ARG A 312 5.18 2.72 -3.42
C ARG A 312 5.16 3.51 -2.13
N VAL A 313 4.83 4.80 -2.24
CA VAL A 313 4.89 5.69 -1.07
C VAL A 313 4.01 5.18 0.05
N ALA A 314 4.64 4.98 1.20
CA ALA A 314 3.92 4.79 2.45
C ALA A 314 3.57 6.16 3.05
N PRO A 315 2.44 6.32 3.73
CA PRO A 315 2.19 7.53 4.48
C PRO A 315 3.32 7.74 5.49
N SER A 316 3.71 8.97 5.72
CA SER A 316 4.62 9.31 6.80
C SER A 316 3.97 8.91 8.12
N GLY A 317 4.63 8.10 8.84
CA GLY A 317 4.32 7.28 9.94
C GLY A 317 3.49 7.72 11.06
N GLY A 318 3.50 8.82 11.45
CA GLY A 318 2.87 9.14 12.71
C GLY A 318 1.36 9.37 12.59
N MET A 319 0.58 8.70 13.37
CA MET A 319 -0.76 9.17 13.70
C MET A 319 -0.69 10.49 14.49
N GLY A 320 0.50 10.86 14.97
CA GLY A 320 0.72 11.99 15.84
C GLY A 320 -0.16 11.89 17.08
N SER A 321 -0.55 13.02 17.65
CA SER A 321 -1.48 13.07 18.79
C SER A 321 -2.93 12.68 18.45
N SER A 322 -3.21 12.33 17.18
CA SER A 322 -4.57 11.92 16.75
C SER A 322 -4.87 10.45 16.95
N GLY A 323 -3.83 9.61 17.13
CA GLY A 323 -3.99 8.18 17.36
C GLY A 323 -2.68 7.55 17.77
N TYR A 324 -2.78 6.38 18.37
CA TYR A 324 -1.67 5.63 18.94
C TYR A 324 -1.73 4.17 18.50
N PRO A 325 -0.62 3.40 18.60
CA PRO A 325 -0.71 1.97 18.46
C PRO A 325 -1.65 1.40 19.54
N SER A 326 -2.51 0.46 19.13
CA SER A 326 -3.46 -0.16 20.06
C SER A 326 -2.74 -1.00 21.11
N VAL A 327 -3.39 -1.18 22.27
CA VAL A 327 -2.88 -2.05 23.33
C VAL A 327 -2.63 -3.47 22.82
N GLU A 328 -3.52 -3.97 21.95
CA GLU A 328 -3.37 -5.27 21.31
C GLU A 328 -2.11 -5.31 20.42
N PHE A 329 -1.90 -4.28 19.59
CA PHE A 329 -0.71 -4.22 18.74
C PHE A 329 0.58 -4.15 19.56
N ILE A 330 0.62 -3.32 20.62
CA ILE A 330 1.77 -3.21 21.52
C ILE A 330 2.07 -4.57 22.17
N SER A 331 1.04 -5.34 22.53
CA SER A 331 1.19 -6.64 23.18
C SER A 331 1.85 -7.73 22.30
N LEU A 332 1.94 -7.49 20.99
CA LEU A 332 2.63 -8.42 20.08
C LEU A 332 4.15 -8.42 20.26
N PHE A 333 4.71 -7.36 20.83
CA PHE A 333 6.15 -7.18 20.93
C PHE A 333 6.66 -7.65 22.30
N ASP A 334 7.76 -8.41 22.29
CA ASP A 334 8.55 -8.60 23.49
C ASP A 334 9.35 -7.31 23.75
N LYS A 335 9.02 -6.64 24.84
CA LYS A 335 9.61 -5.33 25.19
C LYS A 335 11.11 -5.39 25.45
N ASN A 336 11.63 -6.57 25.82
CA ASN A 336 13.03 -6.74 26.19
C ASN A 336 13.90 -7.14 24.99
N THR A 337 13.36 -7.93 24.07
CA THR A 337 14.14 -8.57 23.02
C THR A 337 13.77 -8.11 21.61
N ASP A 338 12.53 -7.64 21.35
CA ASP A 338 12.15 -7.13 20.02
C ASP A 338 12.68 -5.71 19.82
N LEU A 339 13.66 -5.57 18.93
CA LEU A 339 14.29 -4.29 18.65
C LEU A 339 13.35 -3.27 18.05
N ARG A 340 12.28 -3.70 17.36
CA ARG A 340 11.24 -2.80 16.84
C ARG A 340 10.49 -2.10 17.96
N TYR A 341 10.26 -2.79 19.09
CA TYR A 341 9.70 -2.13 20.27
C TYR A 341 10.63 -1.03 20.78
N ARG A 342 11.91 -1.36 21.00
CA ARG A 342 12.92 -0.44 21.54
C ARG A 342 13.20 0.74 20.61
N LEU A 343 13.24 0.50 19.28
CA LEU A 343 13.62 1.51 18.31
C LEU A 343 12.43 2.36 17.83
N PHE A 344 11.21 1.88 17.90
CA PHE A 344 10.07 2.53 17.25
C PHE A 344 8.87 2.82 18.14
N MET A 345 8.73 2.15 19.30
CA MET A 345 7.72 2.48 20.29
C MET A 345 8.28 3.55 21.24
N LEU A 346 8.30 4.79 20.77
CA LEU A 346 8.93 5.89 21.48
C LEU A 346 7.91 6.66 22.32
N LYS A 347 8.36 7.17 23.46
CA LYS A 347 7.58 8.06 24.28
C LYS A 347 7.44 9.42 23.61
N ASP A 348 6.24 9.96 23.64
CA ASP A 348 5.93 11.29 23.11
C ASP A 348 4.81 11.93 23.95
N LEU A 349 4.66 13.23 23.81
CA LEU A 349 3.51 13.96 24.36
C LEU A 349 2.24 13.48 23.65
N GLY A 350 1.28 13.06 24.43
CA GLY A 350 -0.04 12.73 23.93
C GLY A 350 -0.84 13.98 23.52
N TYR A 351 -2.09 13.76 23.12
CA TYR A 351 -2.96 14.88 22.82
C TYR A 351 -3.22 15.72 24.06
N ALA A 352 -3.09 17.04 23.93
CA ALA A 352 -3.38 17.98 24.99
C ALA A 352 -4.14 19.21 24.46
N THR A 353 -5.12 19.69 25.22
CA THR A 353 -5.88 20.91 24.91
C THR A 353 -6.39 21.57 26.19
N THR A 354 -6.76 22.84 26.09
CA THR A 354 -7.41 23.58 27.18
C THR A 354 -8.79 24.03 26.70
N VAL A 355 -9.82 23.72 27.49
CA VAL A 355 -11.19 24.11 27.22
C VAL A 355 -11.71 24.93 28.43
N GLY A 356 -11.92 26.22 28.23
CA GLY A 356 -12.09 27.16 29.34
C GLY A 356 -10.84 27.20 30.21
N ASP A 357 -10.98 26.97 31.49
CA ASP A 357 -9.88 26.91 32.46
C ASP A 357 -9.36 25.49 32.72
N THR A 358 -9.92 24.48 32.02
CA THR A 358 -9.60 23.08 32.26
C THR A 358 -8.64 22.54 31.17
N LYS A 359 -7.50 22.01 31.62
CA LYS A 359 -6.56 21.29 30.75
C LYS A 359 -6.96 19.81 30.66
N TYR A 360 -7.04 19.31 29.43
CA TYR A 360 -7.25 17.90 29.10
C TYR A 360 -6.02 17.41 28.37
N ASP A 361 -5.37 16.38 28.87
CA ASP A 361 -4.23 15.78 28.20
C ASP A 361 -4.17 14.26 28.43
N ASP A 362 -3.52 13.56 27.51
CA ASP A 362 -3.27 12.13 27.59
C ASP A 362 -1.97 11.80 28.34
N GLY A 363 -1.17 12.83 28.68
CA GLY A 363 0.15 12.67 29.28
C GLY A 363 1.17 12.14 28.27
N ILE A 364 2.19 11.43 28.78
CA ILE A 364 3.19 10.77 27.96
C ILE A 364 2.62 9.41 27.49
N VAL A 365 2.63 9.18 26.17
CA VAL A 365 2.12 7.97 25.53
C VAL A 365 3.20 7.31 24.68
N LEU A 366 2.98 6.05 24.29
CA LEU A 366 3.78 5.40 23.25
C LEU A 366 3.24 5.76 21.88
N GLN A 367 4.11 6.30 21.03
CA GLN A 367 3.90 6.49 19.60
C GLN A 367 4.67 5.42 18.83
N TYR A 368 4.25 5.11 17.59
CA TYR A 368 4.98 4.20 16.73
C TYR A 368 5.63 4.96 15.58
N TYR A 369 6.95 5.08 15.64
CA TYR A 369 7.75 5.94 14.76
C TYR A 369 8.51 5.19 13.68
N ARG A 370 8.22 3.91 13.42
CA ARG A 370 8.95 3.17 12.39
C ARG A 370 8.92 3.89 11.06
N ASP A 371 7.73 4.25 10.57
CA ASP A 371 7.56 4.90 9.26
C ASP A 371 8.16 6.31 9.19
N VAL A 372 8.41 6.95 10.33
CA VAL A 372 9.10 8.25 10.42
C VAL A 372 10.61 8.06 10.43
N LYS A 373 11.09 7.14 11.24
CA LYS A 373 12.54 6.86 11.40
C LYS A 373 13.07 6.06 10.21
N ILE A 374 12.24 5.19 9.61
CA ILE A 374 12.55 4.34 8.46
C ILE A 374 11.49 4.53 7.38
N LYS A 375 11.90 4.85 6.15
CA LYS A 375 10.96 4.88 5.04
C LYS A 375 10.47 3.48 4.73
N MET A 376 9.16 3.28 4.72
CA MET A 376 8.53 2.00 4.40
C MET A 376 7.81 2.07 3.06
N THR A 377 7.70 0.93 2.40
CA THR A 377 6.93 0.81 1.17
C THR A 377 5.56 0.19 1.46
N GLN A 378 4.57 0.57 0.66
CA GLN A 378 3.28 -0.12 0.58
C GLN A 378 3.20 -1.09 -0.61
N GLY A 379 4.24 -1.10 -1.44
CA GLY A 379 4.48 -2.15 -2.41
C GLY A 379 4.95 -3.42 -1.70
N PHE A 380 6.15 -3.88 -2.04
CA PHE A 380 6.73 -5.07 -1.41
C PHE A 380 8.10 -4.76 -0.80
N SER A 381 8.39 -5.40 0.33
CA SER A 381 9.72 -5.45 0.92
C SER A 381 10.24 -6.90 0.94
N TYR A 382 11.56 -7.07 1.05
CA TYR A 382 12.15 -8.40 1.18
C TYR A 382 11.76 -9.08 2.51
N PRO A 383 11.67 -8.40 3.66
CA PRO A 383 11.10 -8.98 4.88
C PRO A 383 9.66 -9.49 4.69
N GLU A 384 8.82 -8.75 3.96
CA GLU A 384 7.46 -9.18 3.64
C GLU A 384 7.46 -10.43 2.76
N LEU A 385 8.30 -10.48 1.71
CA LEU A 385 8.44 -11.66 0.86
C LEU A 385 8.86 -12.90 1.68
N LEU A 386 9.82 -12.74 2.60
CA LEU A 386 10.26 -13.83 3.45
C LEU A 386 9.13 -14.36 4.34
N LEU A 387 8.32 -13.47 4.91
CA LEU A 387 7.15 -13.83 5.71
C LEU A 387 6.02 -14.43 4.87
N MET A 388 5.82 -13.99 3.63
CA MET A 388 4.89 -14.63 2.69
C MET A 388 5.32 -16.06 2.39
N ARG A 389 6.62 -16.32 2.21
CA ARG A 389 7.15 -17.67 2.01
C ARG A 389 7.00 -18.53 3.26
N ALA A 390 7.29 -17.98 4.44
CA ALA A 390 7.09 -18.66 5.71
C ALA A 390 5.61 -19.07 5.92
N GLU A 391 4.66 -18.17 5.65
CA GLU A 391 3.22 -18.46 5.68
C GLU A 391 2.87 -19.57 4.69
N ALA A 392 3.37 -19.47 3.45
CA ALA A 392 3.12 -20.46 2.42
C ALA A 392 3.66 -21.84 2.81
N TYR A 393 4.85 -21.93 3.38
CA TYR A 393 5.39 -23.19 3.93
C TYR A 393 4.51 -23.76 5.03
N ALA A 394 4.11 -22.93 6.01
CA ALA A 394 3.27 -23.38 7.11
C ALA A 394 1.91 -23.91 6.63
N ARG A 395 1.28 -23.23 5.66
CA ARG A 395 -0.01 -23.64 5.08
C ARG A 395 0.08 -24.89 4.20
N ASN A 396 1.28 -25.28 3.78
CA ASN A 396 1.57 -26.54 3.05
C ASN A 396 2.23 -27.61 3.93
N SER A 397 2.06 -27.54 5.25
CA SER A 397 2.60 -28.49 6.23
C SER A 397 4.14 -28.66 6.18
N ARG A 398 4.84 -27.66 5.70
CA ARG A 398 6.32 -27.60 5.65
C ARG A 398 6.86 -26.80 6.85
N LYS A 399 6.59 -27.32 8.03
CA LYS A 399 6.86 -26.67 9.31
C LYS A 399 8.33 -26.28 9.51
N THR A 400 9.26 -27.13 9.11
CA THR A 400 10.71 -26.90 9.30
C THR A 400 11.17 -25.69 8.49
N GLU A 401 10.75 -25.60 7.25
CA GLU A 401 11.11 -24.50 6.37
C GLU A 401 10.42 -23.20 6.81
N ALA A 402 9.16 -23.28 7.22
CA ALA A 402 8.42 -22.14 7.77
C ALA A 402 9.12 -21.55 9.00
N LEU A 403 9.56 -22.40 9.92
CA LEU A 403 10.31 -21.98 11.11
C LEU A 403 11.68 -21.40 10.75
N SER A 404 12.35 -21.97 9.75
CA SER A 404 13.64 -21.49 9.27
C SER A 404 13.53 -20.06 8.71
N ASP A 405 12.50 -19.76 7.91
CA ASP A 405 12.28 -18.44 7.37
C ASP A 405 11.94 -17.43 8.47
N LEU A 406 11.06 -17.82 9.39
CA LEU A 406 10.72 -16.98 10.54
C LEU A 406 11.95 -16.64 11.38
N ASN A 407 12.80 -17.63 11.70
CA ASN A 407 14.02 -17.43 12.47
C ASN A 407 15.06 -16.62 11.69
N THR A 408 15.09 -16.73 10.36
CA THR A 408 15.92 -15.87 9.52
C THR A 408 15.57 -14.40 9.72
N LEU A 409 14.28 -14.01 9.68
CA LEU A 409 13.88 -12.64 9.95
C LEU A 409 14.18 -12.23 11.40
N ARG A 410 13.86 -13.09 12.36
CA ARG A 410 14.06 -12.83 13.77
C ARG A 410 15.51 -12.50 14.11
N LYS A 411 16.49 -13.15 13.47
CA LYS A 411 17.92 -12.82 13.60
C LYS A 411 18.22 -11.33 13.38
N TYR A 412 17.47 -10.66 12.52
CA TYR A 412 17.63 -9.25 12.16
C TYR A 412 16.72 -8.28 12.95
N ARG A 413 15.78 -8.80 13.70
CA ARG A 413 14.76 -8.00 14.41
C ARG A 413 14.82 -8.11 15.91
N TYR A 414 15.52 -9.12 16.45
CA TYR A 414 15.61 -9.37 17.89
C TYR A 414 17.03 -9.17 18.40
N ASP A 415 17.13 -8.75 19.67
CA ASP A 415 18.39 -8.47 20.35
C ASP A 415 19.22 -9.74 20.54
N ASN A 416 20.30 -9.87 19.77
CA ASN A 416 21.19 -11.03 19.81
C ASN A 416 22.14 -11.02 21.02
N THR A 417 22.18 -9.93 21.78
CA THR A 417 22.94 -9.85 23.03
C THR A 417 22.23 -10.52 24.20
N GLN A 418 20.93 -10.78 24.08
CA GLN A 418 20.10 -11.42 25.09
C GLN A 418 20.02 -12.95 24.93
N GLY A 419 20.71 -13.53 23.96
CA GLY A 419 20.72 -14.96 23.68
C GLY A 419 20.23 -15.32 22.28
N SER A 420 19.58 -16.48 22.13
CA SER A 420 19.05 -16.90 20.84
C SER A 420 17.88 -16.02 20.40
N THR A 421 17.92 -15.57 19.15
CA THR A 421 16.82 -14.83 18.51
C THR A 421 15.76 -15.75 17.91
N ASP A 422 15.98 -17.05 17.90
CA ASP A 422 15.02 -18.02 17.38
C ASP A 422 13.69 -17.96 18.14
N LEU A 423 12.62 -18.37 17.46
CA LEU A 423 11.31 -18.48 18.10
C LEU A 423 11.37 -19.48 19.27
N PRO A 424 11.09 -19.05 20.52
CA PRO A 424 11.15 -19.94 21.68
C PRO A 424 10.24 -21.16 21.48
N ASN A 425 10.79 -22.35 21.70
CA ASN A 425 10.09 -23.64 21.52
C ASN A 425 9.50 -23.84 20.10
N GLY A 426 9.97 -23.12 19.07
CA GLY A 426 9.41 -23.15 17.71
C GLY A 426 9.28 -24.55 17.13
N ALA A 427 10.25 -25.45 17.38
CA ALA A 427 10.19 -26.83 16.92
C ALA A 427 9.07 -27.65 17.58
N ALA A 428 8.64 -27.30 18.80
CA ALA A 428 7.58 -28.00 19.54
C ALA A 428 6.16 -27.50 19.22
N LEU A 429 6.02 -26.33 18.57
CA LEU A 429 4.73 -25.77 18.19
C LEU A 429 3.98 -26.70 17.22
N THR A 430 2.66 -26.69 17.27
CA THR A 430 1.84 -27.26 16.19
C THR A 430 1.93 -26.42 14.92
N GLU A 431 1.45 -26.94 13.78
CA GLU A 431 1.39 -26.17 12.52
C GLU A 431 0.58 -24.89 12.67
N ASP A 432 -0.58 -24.96 13.31
CA ASP A 432 -1.43 -23.80 13.56
C ASP A 432 -0.75 -22.77 14.49
N GLN A 433 -0.09 -23.22 15.54
CA GLN A 433 0.64 -22.32 16.44
C GLN A 433 1.80 -21.63 15.73
N LEU A 434 2.56 -22.35 14.90
CA LEU A 434 3.63 -21.74 14.11
C LEU A 434 3.07 -20.74 13.08
N LEU A 435 1.99 -21.08 12.39
CA LEU A 435 1.33 -20.16 11.46
C LEU A 435 0.83 -18.90 12.18
N GLU A 436 0.25 -19.04 13.36
CA GLU A 436 -0.15 -17.90 14.18
C GLU A 436 1.03 -16.98 14.52
N GLU A 437 2.18 -17.54 14.90
CA GLU A 437 3.40 -16.75 15.17
C GLU A 437 3.94 -16.05 13.92
N ILE A 438 3.90 -16.70 12.75
CA ILE A 438 4.26 -16.08 11.47
C ILE A 438 3.33 -14.91 11.15
N LEU A 439 2.03 -15.05 11.35
CA LEU A 439 1.05 -13.98 11.12
C LEU A 439 1.22 -12.81 12.12
N LYS A 440 1.58 -13.11 13.37
CA LYS A 440 1.96 -12.07 14.35
C LYS A 440 3.25 -11.35 13.94
N GLU A 441 4.25 -12.10 13.43
CA GLU A 441 5.48 -11.51 12.91
C GLU A 441 5.21 -10.60 11.72
N ARG A 442 4.37 -11.04 10.77
CA ARG A 442 3.91 -10.20 9.65
C ARG A 442 3.23 -8.91 10.14
N ARG A 443 2.40 -8.99 11.17
CA ARG A 443 1.73 -7.82 11.74
C ARG A 443 2.71 -6.84 12.38
N ARG A 444 3.79 -7.32 13.04
CA ARG A 444 4.88 -6.49 13.58
C ARG A 444 5.74 -5.85 12.50
N GLU A 445 5.89 -6.54 11.36
CA GLU A 445 6.81 -6.13 10.30
C GLU A 445 6.19 -5.12 9.33
N LEU A 446 4.91 -5.21 9.02
CA LEU A 446 4.24 -4.33 8.06
C LEU A 446 3.98 -2.92 8.63
N PRO A 447 3.87 -1.89 7.77
CA PRO A 447 3.49 -0.54 8.18
C PRO A 447 2.12 -0.51 8.86
N ILE A 448 2.01 0.13 10.03
CA ILE A 448 0.76 0.13 10.79
C ILE A 448 -0.28 1.12 10.26
N ALA A 449 0.17 2.20 9.63
CA ALA A 449 -0.70 3.28 9.15
C ALA A 449 -1.11 3.09 7.68
N THR A 450 -1.37 1.83 7.26
CA THR A 450 -1.64 1.47 5.87
C THR A 450 -2.87 0.57 5.73
N PHE A 451 -3.25 0.29 4.49
CA PHE A 451 -4.34 -0.63 4.16
C PHE A 451 -4.00 -2.11 4.39
N GLN A 452 -2.72 -2.47 4.49
CA GLN A 452 -2.27 -3.87 4.46
C GLN A 452 -2.89 -4.70 5.59
N ARG A 453 -3.00 -4.13 6.80
CA ARG A 453 -3.66 -4.85 7.91
C ARG A 453 -5.13 -5.15 7.62
N VAL A 454 -5.86 -4.23 7.00
CA VAL A 454 -7.26 -4.44 6.64
C VAL A 454 -7.41 -5.54 5.59
N LEU A 455 -6.52 -5.59 4.61
CA LEU A 455 -6.51 -6.68 3.63
C LEU A 455 -6.17 -8.03 4.28
N ASP A 456 -5.22 -8.07 5.21
CA ASP A 456 -4.94 -9.28 5.99
C ASP A 456 -6.16 -9.72 6.83
N LEU A 457 -6.85 -8.79 7.48
CA LEU A 457 -8.09 -9.10 8.22
C LEU A 457 -9.15 -9.72 7.30
N LYS A 458 -9.33 -9.15 6.09
CA LYS A 458 -10.28 -9.68 5.09
C LYS A 458 -9.94 -11.12 4.68
N ARG A 459 -8.69 -11.41 4.29
CA ARG A 459 -8.32 -12.76 3.86
C ARG A 459 -8.31 -13.78 4.99
N LEU A 460 -7.90 -13.36 6.20
CA LEU A 460 -7.82 -14.24 7.37
C LEU A 460 -9.20 -14.50 8.00
N ALA A 461 -10.21 -13.66 7.74
CA ALA A 461 -11.59 -13.92 8.14
C ALA A 461 -12.17 -15.21 7.52
N LEU A 462 -11.53 -15.73 6.46
CA LEU A 462 -11.89 -17.00 5.83
C LEU A 462 -11.28 -18.23 6.53
N ASP A 463 -10.38 -18.05 7.50
CA ASP A 463 -9.75 -19.14 8.27
C ASP A 463 -10.63 -19.54 9.47
N ASN A 464 -11.89 -19.92 9.20
CA ASN A 464 -12.88 -20.24 10.23
C ASN A 464 -12.36 -21.21 11.30
N GLY A 465 -12.57 -20.84 12.57
CA GLY A 465 -12.18 -21.66 13.72
C GLY A 465 -10.69 -21.56 14.10
N LYS A 466 -9.90 -20.76 13.41
CA LYS A 466 -8.49 -20.55 13.75
C LYS A 466 -8.32 -19.35 14.71
N PRO A 467 -7.31 -19.38 15.61
CA PRO A 467 -7.12 -18.33 16.61
C PRO A 467 -6.89 -16.92 16.00
N TRP A 468 -6.31 -16.83 14.82
CA TRP A 468 -6.07 -15.58 14.10
C TRP A 468 -7.27 -15.10 13.27
N CYS A 469 -8.33 -15.90 13.17
CA CYS A 469 -9.54 -15.55 12.42
C CYS A 469 -10.37 -14.54 13.22
N LYS A 470 -10.38 -13.30 12.78
CA LYS A 470 -11.28 -12.28 13.28
C LYS A 470 -12.37 -12.02 12.25
N THR A 471 -13.62 -12.19 12.62
CA THR A 471 -14.78 -11.86 11.77
C THR A 471 -15.43 -10.53 12.14
N THR A 472 -15.08 -9.99 13.30
CA THR A 472 -15.55 -8.71 13.83
C THR A 472 -14.35 -7.95 14.44
N ILE A 473 -14.28 -6.66 14.18
CA ILE A 473 -13.33 -5.76 14.81
C ILE A 473 -14.08 -4.85 15.78
N GLU A 474 -13.48 -4.65 16.93
CA GLU A 474 -13.97 -3.77 17.98
C GLU A 474 -12.98 -2.65 18.25
N HIS A 475 -13.48 -1.43 18.31
CA HIS A 475 -12.75 -0.23 18.73
C HIS A 475 -13.36 0.37 19.99
N LYS A 476 -12.52 1.01 20.81
CA LYS A 476 -12.98 1.66 22.05
C LYS A 476 -12.52 3.11 22.11
N ILE A 477 -13.41 3.98 22.59
CA ILE A 477 -13.11 5.36 22.96
C ILE A 477 -13.73 5.58 24.33
N GLY A 478 -12.88 5.72 25.37
CA GLY A 478 -13.36 5.74 26.75
C GLY A 478 -14.16 4.47 27.07
N THR A 479 -15.40 4.62 27.45
CA THR A 479 -16.32 3.51 27.76
C THR A 479 -17.16 3.04 26.56
N GLN A 480 -17.09 3.73 25.43
CA GLN A 480 -17.86 3.38 24.24
C GLN A 480 -17.13 2.34 23.40
N THR A 481 -17.88 1.35 22.92
CA THR A 481 -17.39 0.31 22.00
C THR A 481 -18.09 0.44 20.66
N TYR A 482 -17.32 0.40 19.60
CA TYR A 482 -17.77 0.38 18.22
C TYR A 482 -17.33 -0.94 17.59
N SER A 483 -18.20 -1.60 16.84
CA SER A 483 -17.89 -2.88 16.22
C SER A 483 -18.45 -3.00 14.82
N ALA A 484 -17.71 -3.70 13.95
CA ALA A 484 -18.18 -4.01 12.60
C ALA A 484 -17.70 -5.40 12.16
N SER A 485 -18.55 -6.11 11.44
CA SER A 485 -18.18 -7.36 10.79
C SER A 485 -17.30 -7.08 9.58
N ILE A 486 -16.24 -7.87 9.41
CA ILE A 486 -15.35 -7.80 8.23
C ILE A 486 -16.12 -8.03 6.91
N ASN A 487 -17.18 -8.83 6.93
CA ASN A 487 -18.02 -9.12 5.76
C ASN A 487 -19.17 -8.12 5.57
N SER A 488 -19.11 -6.95 6.18
CA SER A 488 -20.14 -5.91 6.06
C SER A 488 -19.73 -4.77 5.14
N GLU A 489 -20.68 -3.89 4.84
CA GLU A 489 -20.46 -2.67 4.07
C GLU A 489 -19.39 -1.73 4.68
N TYR A 490 -19.11 -1.84 5.96
CA TYR A 490 -18.09 -1.03 6.65
C TYR A 490 -16.66 -1.31 6.14
N TYR A 491 -16.43 -2.46 5.51
CA TYR A 491 -15.14 -2.85 4.93
C TYR A 491 -15.10 -2.77 3.40
N VAL A 492 -16.10 -2.12 2.79
CA VAL A 492 -16.17 -1.86 1.36
C VAL A 492 -16.28 -0.35 1.15
N LEU A 493 -15.25 0.28 0.58
CA LEU A 493 -15.34 1.70 0.28
C LEU A 493 -16.36 1.92 -0.84
N PRO A 494 -17.27 2.90 -0.71
CA PRO A 494 -18.20 3.23 -1.78
C PRO A 494 -17.46 3.93 -2.93
N SER A 495 -17.93 3.69 -4.16
CA SER A 495 -17.48 4.48 -5.32
C SER A 495 -17.84 5.96 -5.12
N PRO A 496 -16.95 6.92 -5.45
CA PRO A 496 -17.20 8.34 -5.23
C PRO A 496 -18.36 8.86 -6.09
N ASN A 497 -19.22 9.71 -5.52
CA ASN A 497 -20.37 10.27 -6.24
C ASN A 497 -19.99 11.09 -7.48
N ASN A 498 -18.90 11.87 -7.41
CA ASN A 498 -18.42 12.60 -8.56
C ASN A 498 -18.07 11.67 -9.72
N ILE A 499 -17.44 10.51 -9.44
CA ILE A 499 -17.11 9.53 -10.48
C ILE A 499 -18.38 8.84 -11.02
N ILE A 500 -19.32 8.48 -10.16
CA ILE A 500 -20.59 7.87 -10.57
C ILE A 500 -21.38 8.82 -11.49
N LYS A 501 -21.44 10.10 -11.16
CA LYS A 501 -22.13 11.13 -11.96
C LYS A 501 -21.58 11.25 -13.39
N TYR A 502 -20.27 11.06 -13.58
CA TYR A 502 -19.64 11.05 -14.90
C TYR A 502 -19.74 9.70 -15.63
N ASN A 503 -20.22 8.66 -14.95
CA ASN A 503 -20.33 7.31 -15.51
C ASN A 503 -21.72 6.69 -15.23
N PRO A 504 -22.81 7.33 -15.70
CA PRO A 504 -24.18 6.87 -15.44
C PRO A 504 -24.45 5.46 -16.00
N GLN A 505 -23.67 5.04 -16.99
CA GLN A 505 -23.74 3.69 -17.57
C GLN A 505 -23.38 2.56 -16.58
N TRP A 506 -22.76 2.88 -15.45
CA TRP A 506 -22.46 1.88 -14.41
C TRP A 506 -23.71 1.47 -13.63
N GLY A 507 -24.76 2.30 -13.63
CA GLY A 507 -26.00 2.02 -12.91
C GLY A 507 -25.85 1.99 -11.38
N LEU A 508 -24.77 2.57 -10.86
CA LEU A 508 -24.57 2.68 -9.41
C LEU A 508 -25.42 3.78 -8.81
N PRO A 509 -26.07 3.55 -7.66
CA PRO A 509 -26.73 4.61 -6.92
C PRO A 509 -25.69 5.57 -6.34
N LEU A 510 -26.07 6.85 -6.23
CA LEU A 510 -25.30 7.81 -5.48
C LEU A 510 -25.40 7.49 -3.97
N ASP A 511 -24.30 7.69 -3.25
CA ASP A 511 -24.35 7.67 -1.80
C ASP A 511 -25.02 8.95 -1.31
N THR A 512 -26.23 8.82 -0.80
CA THR A 512 -27.06 9.92 -0.29
C THR A 512 -27.07 10.03 1.23
N ARG A 513 -26.25 9.20 1.91
CA ARG A 513 -26.12 9.27 3.37
C ARG A 513 -25.58 10.63 3.76
N PRO A 514 -26.14 11.28 4.80
CA PRO A 514 -25.64 12.55 5.28
C PRO A 514 -24.21 12.38 5.79
N TYR A 515 -23.29 13.21 5.30
CA TYR A 515 -21.94 13.23 5.81
C TYR A 515 -21.91 13.94 7.16
N ASN A 516 -21.89 13.14 8.20
CA ASN A 516 -21.77 13.59 9.60
C ASN A 516 -20.79 12.66 10.33
N PRO A 517 -19.47 12.87 10.18
CA PRO A 517 -18.45 11.95 10.66
C PRO A 517 -18.37 11.86 12.19
N LYS A 518 -18.96 12.84 12.92
CA LYS A 518 -18.99 12.86 14.38
C LYS A 518 -20.39 13.12 14.95
#